data_39978014d45cc737675afdf4b1fce507
#
_entry.id   39978014d45cc737675afdf4b1fce507
#
_cell.length_a   1.000
_cell.length_b   1.000
_cell.length_c   1.000
_cell.angle_alpha   90.00
_cell.angle_beta   90.00
_cell.angle_gamma   90.00
#
_symmetry.space_group_name_H-M   'P 1'
#
loop_
_entity.id
_entity.type
_entity.pdbx_description
1 polymer ?
#
loop_
_entity_poly.entity_id
_entity_poly.type
_entity_poly.pdbx_seq_one_letter_code
_entity_poly.pdbx_strand_id
1 'polypeptide(L)'
;MWIFCIQKGEKLSNFKGSKSWRLILLFSVFALVVVACGGDTAEEEVVEEATETTAAPATTAAPAEEAAPSGPDGVYKMAIFSDPQTQNYWNYLDTETDVWTQYVMSGQAVSLFSISYPNYQLTTGMAAELVEVAVNNGDGTYTYTVPMVEGFEWSNGDAITANDMVWTFNTVNDLGLLSNWETYYRKAVGTDESAEDYVAGIASLVAVDDYTVEITLNFDAGLSAWQYRIAQAPFLNETYWSQFATSREDLLAASGADAPVASAFVYDKVEQGAFYTWNYDPNTMWFGGDTTIYKSGTVVEWDNGVAPAISQSFGDTSGDSFTYTSGPYVGTVEFTLYGDQDAAYLAFQNGEVDFVLNPLGVKRNLFDQLSRVPGVETTANLGNGMRYMAFNTRVFPGSNKAFRQAVACISDKEFVLNNVLQGVAVNMDGQMPEALTAWVAPVTGVLADCAGLSAEERWGKSVEILQAGGWTASDWGSHPGGADRAVAPTGVKGPNGETPPSDMLLYAPGAGYDPLRSTMSLFIADWMQQLGFDVTARPTGFSVIVDKVFTPENCEDWYFYMLGWGLSAFPDHPEAFFASYNDTCEGGYNTPGFNNAEFDALVGEFNKAKTVAEAIALSQQMEAILFEEMPYLVL
;
A
#
# COMPACT_ATOMS: atom_id res chain seq x y z
N MET A 1 4.97 4.35 6.17
CA MET A 1 3.52 4.43 6.44
C MET A 1 2.75 3.93 5.24
N TRP A 2 2.03 2.85 5.37
CA TRP A 2 1.49 2.11 4.24
C TRP A 2 0.11 1.60 4.57
N ILE A 3 -0.93 2.32 4.25
CA ILE A 3 -2.31 1.83 4.28
C ILE A 3 -3.04 2.38 3.04
N PHE A 4 -3.73 1.73 2.41
CA PHE A 4 -4.23 1.07 1.21
C PHE A 4 -5.54 1.69 0.78
N CYS A 5 -5.63 1.79 -0.33
CA CYS A 5 -6.35 1.70 -1.56
C CYS A 5 -7.82 1.40 -1.48
N ILE A 6 -8.75 2.30 -1.79
CA ILE A 6 -9.98 1.90 -2.50
C ILE A 6 -10.76 3.08 -3.01
N GLN A 7 -11.15 2.96 -4.27
CA GLN A 7 -12.05 3.84 -4.97
C GLN A 7 -13.49 3.68 -4.50
N LYS A 8 -14.15 4.76 -4.09
CA LYS A 8 -15.62 4.83 -4.04
C LYS A 8 -16.14 5.29 -5.39
N GLY A 9 -16.85 4.39 -6.07
CA GLY A 9 -17.55 4.75 -7.31
C GLY A 9 -18.63 5.80 -7.07
N GLU A 10 -18.56 6.90 -7.80
CA GLU A 10 -19.60 7.93 -7.78
C GLU A 10 -20.94 7.40 -8.29
N LYS A 11 -22.01 7.74 -7.57
CA LYS A 11 -23.39 7.53 -8.02
C LYS A 11 -23.66 8.40 -9.24
N LEU A 12 -23.67 7.80 -10.42
CA LEU A 12 -24.33 8.38 -11.59
C LEU A 12 -25.84 8.49 -11.34
N SER A 13 -26.26 9.65 -10.86
CA SER A 13 -27.67 9.99 -10.77
C SER A 13 -28.28 10.16 -12.17
N ASN A 14 -29.20 9.25 -12.48
CA ASN A 14 -30.31 9.38 -13.41
C ASN A 14 -30.24 10.46 -14.50
N PHE A 15 -29.89 10.07 -15.70
CA PHE A 15 -30.40 10.69 -16.91
C PHE A 15 -31.33 9.69 -17.65
N LYS A 16 -32.65 9.83 -17.41
CA LYS A 16 -33.68 9.28 -18.28
C LYS A 16 -33.88 10.24 -19.45
N GLY A 17 -33.65 9.77 -20.65
CA GLY A 17 -34.18 10.49 -21.81
C GLY A 17 -33.61 10.06 -23.15
N SER A 18 -34.44 9.31 -23.82
CA SER A 18 -34.68 9.26 -25.26
C SER A 18 -33.81 8.40 -26.18
N LYS A 19 -34.56 7.52 -26.80
CA LYS A 19 -34.25 6.58 -27.86
C LYS A 19 -33.81 7.26 -29.17
N SER A 20 -33.10 6.43 -29.94
CA SER A 20 -32.84 6.48 -31.39
C SER A 20 -31.58 7.27 -31.77
N TRP A 21 -30.61 6.63 -32.42
CA TRP A 21 -30.66 6.13 -33.80
C TRP A 21 -29.53 5.12 -34.09
N ARG A 22 -29.91 4.17 -34.89
CA ARG A 22 -29.06 3.10 -35.46
C ARG A 22 -28.32 3.57 -36.72
N LEU A 23 -27.26 2.78 -37.05
CA LEU A 23 -26.58 2.65 -38.34
C LEU A 23 -25.61 3.80 -38.73
N ILE A 24 -24.35 3.46 -38.96
CA ILE A 24 -23.86 2.99 -40.28
C ILE A 24 -22.47 2.39 -40.10
N LEU A 25 -22.33 1.16 -40.54
CA LEU A 25 -21.12 0.44 -40.90
C LEU A 25 -20.55 1.00 -42.24
N LEU A 26 -19.24 0.97 -42.44
CA LEU A 26 -18.58 0.37 -43.58
C LEU A 26 -17.24 1.04 -43.97
N PHE A 27 -16.21 0.17 -43.94
CA PHE A 27 -15.09 0.04 -44.89
C PHE A 27 -14.22 1.25 -45.29
N SER A 28 -12.91 1.11 -45.08
CA SER A 28 -11.97 0.89 -46.18
C SER A 28 -10.56 0.60 -45.69
N VAL A 29 -10.05 -0.44 -46.01
CA VAL A 29 -8.86 -1.19 -46.33
C VAL A 29 -8.02 -0.53 -47.44
N PHE A 30 -6.68 -0.74 -47.36
CA PHE A 30 -5.61 -0.59 -48.37
C PHE A 30 -5.08 0.84 -48.62
N ALA A 31 -3.77 1.06 -48.49
CA ALA A 31 -2.74 0.55 -49.42
C ALA A 31 -1.31 0.79 -48.92
N LEU A 32 -0.52 -0.27 -48.94
CA LEU A 32 0.94 -0.27 -49.00
C LEU A 32 1.43 0.38 -50.32
N VAL A 33 2.46 1.23 -50.27
CA VAL A 33 3.43 1.37 -51.37
C VAL A 33 4.83 1.55 -50.83
N VAL A 34 5.67 0.58 -51.12
CA VAL A 34 7.12 0.58 -51.02
C VAL A 34 7.67 1.28 -52.25
N VAL A 35 8.59 2.22 -52.09
CA VAL A 35 9.59 2.52 -53.15
C VAL A 35 10.94 2.73 -52.48
N ALA A 36 11.87 1.90 -52.91
CA ALA A 36 13.29 1.95 -52.62
C ALA A 36 14.07 2.61 -53.79
N CYS A 37 15.35 2.88 -53.52
CA CYS A 37 16.45 3.30 -54.45
C CYS A 37 16.54 4.81 -54.66
N GLY A 38 17.66 5.46 -54.50
CA GLY A 38 19.06 5.10 -54.50
C GLY A 38 19.83 6.30 -55.05
N GLY A 39 21.06 6.50 -54.55
CA GLY A 39 22.12 7.04 -55.41
C GLY A 39 22.63 8.46 -55.16
N ASP A 40 23.84 8.48 -54.66
CA ASP A 40 25.06 9.21 -55.09
C ASP A 40 25.30 10.69 -54.70
N THR A 41 26.33 10.78 -53.90
CA THR A 41 27.52 11.69 -53.86
C THR A 41 27.50 13.04 -54.61
N ALA A 42 27.88 14.11 -53.88
CA ALA A 42 28.88 15.10 -54.31
C ALA A 42 29.38 15.93 -53.11
N GLU A 43 30.70 15.89 -52.92
CA GLU A 43 31.49 16.83 -52.14
C GLU A 43 31.45 18.22 -52.80
N GLU A 44 31.36 19.28 -51.98
CA GLU A 44 31.79 20.61 -52.40
C GLU A 44 32.48 21.33 -51.25
N GLU A 45 33.77 21.62 -51.47
CA GLU A 45 34.62 22.49 -50.65
C GLU A 45 34.06 23.90 -50.61
N VAL A 46 34.10 24.55 -49.44
CA VAL A 46 33.91 26.00 -49.32
C VAL A 46 35.09 26.63 -48.62
N VAL A 47 35.66 27.56 -49.31
CA VAL A 47 36.81 28.41 -49.09
C VAL A 47 36.58 29.34 -47.86
N GLU A 48 37.62 29.48 -47.03
CA GLU A 48 37.79 30.51 -46.01
C GLU A 48 37.87 31.89 -46.62
N GLU A 49 37.10 32.84 -46.15
CA GLU A 49 37.36 34.27 -46.32
C GLU A 49 37.43 34.98 -44.98
N ALA A 50 38.64 35.42 -44.63
CA ALA A 50 38.93 36.15 -43.43
C ALA A 50 38.50 37.62 -43.58
N THR A 51 37.72 38.13 -42.66
CA THR A 51 37.46 39.56 -42.50
C THR A 51 37.90 40.02 -41.11
N GLU A 52 38.93 40.86 -41.11
CA GLU A 52 39.37 41.62 -39.93
C GLU A 52 38.25 42.57 -39.49
N THR A 53 37.95 42.56 -38.21
CA THR A 53 37.10 43.58 -37.58
C THR A 53 37.80 44.16 -36.37
N THR A 54 37.93 45.45 -36.39
CA THR A 54 38.48 46.37 -35.43
C THR A 54 37.90 46.23 -34.01
N ALA A 55 38.76 46.28 -33.00
CA ALA A 55 38.44 46.27 -31.59
C ALA A 55 37.65 47.52 -31.14
N ALA A 56 36.53 47.31 -30.47
CA ALA A 56 35.81 48.31 -29.68
C ALA A 56 36.21 48.21 -28.20
N PRO A 57 36.09 49.29 -27.42
CA PRO A 57 36.71 49.40 -26.09
C PRO A 57 35.98 48.55 -25.02
N ALA A 58 36.79 48.00 -24.09
CA ALA A 58 36.39 47.19 -22.98
C ALA A 58 35.32 47.85 -22.09
N THR A 59 34.13 47.27 -22.07
CA THR A 59 33.13 47.48 -21.02
C THR A 59 33.54 46.64 -19.82
N THR A 60 33.61 47.26 -18.68
CA THR A 60 33.81 46.63 -17.36
C THR A 60 32.78 45.55 -17.16
N ALA A 61 33.22 44.30 -17.02
CA ALA A 61 32.36 43.20 -16.66
C ALA A 61 31.71 43.44 -15.30
N ALA A 62 30.37 43.28 -15.24
CA ALA A 62 29.67 43.11 -13.98
C ALA A 62 30.24 41.90 -13.22
N PRO A 63 30.18 41.87 -11.90
CA PRO A 63 30.62 40.71 -11.14
C PRO A 63 29.87 39.48 -11.69
N ALA A 64 30.60 38.40 -11.97
CA ALA A 64 30.01 37.15 -12.32
C ALA A 64 29.07 36.75 -11.17
N GLU A 65 27.80 36.60 -11.47
CA GLU A 65 26.84 35.91 -10.63
C GLU A 65 27.46 34.53 -10.38
N GLU A 66 27.70 34.19 -9.14
CA GLU A 66 28.24 32.90 -8.74
C GLU A 66 27.24 31.84 -9.29
N ALA A 67 27.68 31.04 -10.23
CA ALA A 67 26.84 30.02 -10.83
C ALA A 67 26.33 29.12 -9.69
N ALA A 68 25.04 28.99 -9.54
CA ALA A 68 24.44 28.03 -8.62
C ALA A 68 25.15 26.67 -8.81
N PRO A 69 25.44 25.93 -7.73
CA PRO A 69 26.10 24.65 -7.83
C PRO A 69 25.30 23.77 -8.81
N SER A 70 25.99 23.28 -9.84
CA SER A 70 25.39 22.31 -10.74
C SER A 70 25.03 21.07 -9.91
N GLY A 71 23.73 20.77 -9.81
CA GLY A 71 23.24 19.57 -9.14
C GLY A 71 23.74 18.29 -9.80
N PRO A 72 23.40 17.12 -9.26
CA PRO A 72 23.79 15.84 -9.84
C PRO A 72 23.24 15.70 -11.25
N ASP A 73 24.04 15.09 -12.13
CA ASP A 73 23.66 14.76 -13.50
C ASP A 73 23.10 13.33 -13.57
N GLY A 74 22.43 13.03 -14.69
CA GLY A 74 21.97 11.68 -15.01
C GLY A 74 20.50 11.43 -14.69
N VAL A 75 20.02 10.32 -15.25
CA VAL A 75 18.63 9.85 -15.10
C VAL A 75 18.66 8.47 -14.46
N TYR A 76 17.91 8.26 -13.40
CA TYR A 76 17.66 6.96 -12.81
C TYR A 76 16.29 6.46 -13.24
N LYS A 77 16.27 5.36 -14.00
CA LYS A 77 15.06 4.83 -14.61
C LYS A 77 14.55 3.61 -13.85
N MET A 78 13.31 3.67 -13.44
CA MET A 78 12.62 2.59 -12.73
C MET A 78 11.44 2.05 -13.53
N ALA A 79 11.34 0.73 -13.67
CA ALA A 79 10.15 0.09 -14.23
C ALA A 79 9.09 -0.07 -13.14
N ILE A 80 7.83 0.25 -13.47
CA ILE A 80 6.62 0.01 -12.66
C ILE A 80 5.60 -0.78 -13.46
N PHE A 81 4.60 -1.40 -12.80
CA PHE A 81 3.67 -2.35 -13.46
C PHE A 81 2.21 -1.88 -13.52
N SER A 82 1.88 -0.78 -12.90
CA SER A 82 0.56 -0.17 -12.98
C SER A 82 0.68 1.34 -13.03
N ASP A 83 -0.27 1.96 -13.71
CA ASP A 83 -0.34 3.39 -13.89
C ASP A 83 -0.78 4.06 -12.60
N PRO A 84 -0.02 5.03 -12.05
CA PRO A 84 -0.49 5.86 -10.95
C PRO A 84 -1.79 6.57 -11.29
N GLN A 85 -2.72 6.62 -10.34
CA GLN A 85 -4.06 7.14 -10.61
C GLN A 85 -4.15 8.66 -10.46
N THR A 86 -3.33 9.25 -9.59
CA THR A 86 -3.38 10.68 -9.30
C THR A 86 -2.01 11.24 -8.91
N GLN A 87 -1.83 12.55 -9.06
CA GLN A 87 -0.72 13.32 -8.48
C GLN A 87 -1.19 14.20 -7.31
N ASN A 88 -2.46 14.16 -7.00
CA ASN A 88 -3.08 14.94 -5.92
C ASN A 88 -3.11 14.11 -4.64
N TYR A 89 -2.36 14.55 -3.62
CA TYR A 89 -2.26 13.84 -2.34
C TYR A 89 -3.61 13.74 -1.60
N TRP A 90 -4.49 14.74 -1.75
CA TRP A 90 -5.84 14.68 -1.18
C TRP A 90 -6.65 13.55 -1.78
N ASN A 91 -6.65 13.45 -3.11
CA ASN A 91 -7.34 12.39 -3.83
C ASN A 91 -6.71 11.03 -3.58
N TYR A 92 -5.37 10.97 -3.49
CA TYR A 92 -4.64 9.75 -3.15
C TYR A 92 -5.11 9.14 -1.81
N LEU A 93 -5.31 9.90 -0.75
CA LEU A 93 -5.79 9.38 0.54
C LEU A 93 -7.32 9.28 0.65
N ASP A 94 -8.09 9.78 -0.31
CA ASP A 94 -9.56 9.70 -0.31
C ASP A 94 -10.07 8.62 -1.26
N THR A 95 -9.92 8.78 -2.58
CA THR A 95 -10.60 7.94 -3.58
C THR A 95 -9.68 7.16 -4.51
N GLU A 96 -8.46 7.62 -4.74
CA GLU A 96 -7.54 7.06 -5.73
C GLU A 96 -6.32 6.37 -5.09
N THR A 97 -6.52 5.79 -3.93
CA THR A 97 -5.43 5.17 -3.18
C THR A 97 -5.00 3.85 -3.80
N ASP A 98 -3.79 3.75 -4.31
CA ASP A 98 -3.15 2.52 -4.71
C ASP A 98 -1.63 2.58 -4.47
N VAL A 99 -1.01 1.41 -4.43
CA VAL A 99 0.42 1.29 -4.12
C VAL A 99 1.32 1.89 -5.20
N TRP A 100 0.90 1.89 -6.45
CA TRP A 100 1.69 2.43 -7.56
C TRP A 100 1.68 3.95 -7.56
N THR A 101 0.51 4.55 -7.29
CA THR A 101 0.39 5.99 -7.03
C THR A 101 1.33 6.40 -5.90
N GLN A 102 1.36 5.64 -4.80
CA GLN A 102 2.23 5.93 -3.67
C GLN A 102 3.73 5.89 -4.05
N TYR A 103 4.18 4.94 -4.86
CA TYR A 103 5.58 4.86 -5.27
C TYR A 103 6.03 6.05 -6.13
N VAL A 104 5.11 6.64 -6.87
CA VAL A 104 5.36 7.78 -7.74
C VAL A 104 5.06 9.10 -7.05
N MET A 105 4.31 9.10 -5.95
CA MET A 105 3.97 10.30 -5.19
C MET A 105 5.23 10.87 -4.52
N SER A 106 5.57 12.12 -4.79
CA SER A 106 6.69 12.79 -4.12
C SER A 106 6.23 13.50 -2.84
N GLY A 107 7.14 14.10 -2.07
CA GLY A 107 6.94 14.63 -0.73
C GLY A 107 5.94 15.78 -0.58
N GLN A 108 4.72 15.66 -1.11
CA GLN A 108 3.66 16.66 -0.94
C GLN A 108 3.13 16.76 0.49
N ALA A 109 3.49 15.81 1.35
CA ALA A 109 3.05 15.79 2.73
C ALA A 109 4.23 15.54 3.67
N VAL A 110 4.15 16.11 4.85
CA VAL A 110 5.03 15.86 5.99
C VAL A 110 4.19 15.39 7.19
N SER A 111 4.84 14.88 8.24
CA SER A 111 4.18 14.43 9.46
C SER A 111 5.02 14.78 10.69
N LEU A 112 4.43 14.79 11.89
CA LEU A 112 5.17 15.06 13.12
C LEU A 112 6.18 13.94 13.41
N PHE A 113 5.75 12.68 13.33
CA PHE A 113 6.60 11.51 13.55
C PHE A 113 6.81 10.75 12.24
N SER A 114 7.89 9.97 12.16
CA SER A 114 8.26 9.18 11.01
C SER A 114 8.80 7.81 11.42
N ILE A 115 9.09 6.97 10.46
CA ILE A 115 9.65 5.63 10.65
C ILE A 115 10.95 5.53 9.85
N SER A 116 11.99 5.07 10.51
CA SER A 116 13.26 4.72 9.87
C SER A 116 13.19 3.30 9.29
N TYR A 117 13.77 3.08 8.13
CA TYR A 117 13.88 1.79 7.46
C TYR A 117 15.34 1.35 7.38
N PRO A 118 15.65 0.03 7.43
CA PRO A 118 14.74 -1.11 7.48
C PRO A 118 14.39 -1.61 8.90
N ASN A 119 14.83 -0.93 9.97
CA ASN A 119 14.65 -1.40 11.35
C ASN A 119 13.30 -1.01 11.98
N TYR A 120 12.46 -0.24 11.28
CA TYR A 120 11.15 0.25 11.72
C TYR A 120 11.18 1.05 13.03
N GLN A 121 12.30 1.70 13.32
CA GLN A 121 12.42 2.57 14.49
C GLN A 121 11.56 3.82 14.32
N LEU A 122 10.74 4.14 15.33
CA LEU A 122 10.04 5.41 15.39
C LEU A 122 11.05 6.56 15.53
N THR A 123 10.92 7.57 14.70
CA THR A 123 11.75 8.77 14.66
C THR A 123 10.88 10.02 14.57
N THR A 124 11.45 11.18 14.70
CA THR A 124 10.76 12.44 14.37
C THR A 124 10.67 12.62 12.86
N GLY A 125 9.59 13.29 12.42
CA GLY A 125 9.47 13.97 11.13
C GLY A 125 9.69 15.47 11.36
N MET A 126 8.61 16.25 11.38
CA MET A 126 8.66 17.69 11.69
C MET A 126 8.65 17.99 13.20
N ALA A 127 8.42 17.01 14.08
CA ALA A 127 8.53 17.23 15.51
C ALA A 127 10.00 17.39 15.93
N ALA A 128 10.27 18.29 16.86
CA ALA A 128 11.60 18.48 17.44
C ALA A 128 12.02 17.33 18.38
N GLU A 129 11.04 16.62 18.94
CA GLU A 129 11.24 15.46 19.82
C GLU A 129 10.04 14.51 19.76
N LEU A 130 10.21 13.25 20.19
CA LEU A 130 9.11 12.31 20.33
C LEU A 130 8.34 12.61 21.63
N VAL A 131 7.13 13.16 21.51
CA VAL A 131 6.21 13.37 22.63
C VAL A 131 5.35 12.11 22.79
N GLU A 132 5.67 11.27 23.77
CA GLU A 132 5.03 9.95 23.93
C GLU A 132 3.85 9.97 24.92
N VAL A 133 3.80 10.93 25.85
CA VAL A 133 2.85 10.94 26.95
C VAL A 133 2.01 12.20 26.93
N ALA A 134 0.69 12.01 26.93
CA ALA A 134 -0.28 13.11 27.04
C ALA A 134 -0.40 13.62 28.49
N VAL A 135 -0.78 14.88 28.61
CA VAL A 135 -1.29 15.45 29.86
C VAL A 135 -2.77 15.04 30.01
N ASN A 136 -3.13 14.36 31.11
CA ASN A 136 -4.52 14.08 31.44
C ASN A 136 -5.16 15.35 32.01
N ASN A 137 -6.17 15.90 31.36
CA ASN A 137 -6.85 17.14 31.75
C ASN A 137 -7.85 16.96 32.91
N GLY A 138 -8.17 15.72 33.24
CA GLY A 138 -9.10 15.40 34.35
C GLY A 138 -10.59 15.48 34.02
N ASP A 139 -10.91 15.75 32.76
CA ASP A 139 -12.27 15.83 32.20
C ASP A 139 -12.56 14.75 31.14
N GLY A 140 -11.73 13.73 31.07
CA GLY A 140 -11.80 12.67 30.06
C GLY A 140 -11.02 12.99 28.77
N THR A 141 -10.32 14.13 28.73
CA THR A 141 -9.47 14.49 27.59
C THR A 141 -7.97 14.40 27.92
N TYR A 142 -7.16 14.25 26.88
CA TYR A 142 -5.72 14.04 26.97
C TYR A 142 -5.01 14.89 25.92
N THR A 143 -4.05 15.73 26.34
CA THR A 143 -3.40 16.70 25.47
C THR A 143 -1.93 16.37 25.25
N TYR A 144 -1.53 16.34 23.97
CA TYR A 144 -0.15 16.29 23.51
C TYR A 144 0.26 17.68 23.01
N THR A 145 1.35 18.23 23.54
CA THR A 145 1.95 19.48 23.05
C THR A 145 3.24 19.12 22.35
N VAL A 146 3.30 19.28 21.04
CA VAL A 146 4.39 18.82 20.20
C VAL A 146 5.14 20.01 19.59
N PRO A 147 6.39 20.27 20.03
CA PRO A 147 7.24 21.25 19.38
C PRO A 147 7.70 20.74 18.01
N MET A 148 7.76 21.64 17.02
CA MET A 148 8.22 21.36 15.67
C MET A 148 9.61 21.97 15.42
N VAL A 149 10.35 21.43 14.47
CA VAL A 149 11.63 21.99 14.05
C VAL A 149 11.37 23.24 13.20
N GLU A 150 12.02 24.36 13.57
CA GLU A 150 11.91 25.62 12.84
C GLU A 150 12.82 25.64 11.60
N GLY A 151 12.44 26.40 10.57
CA GLY A 151 13.29 26.74 9.42
C GLY A 151 13.27 25.71 8.30
N PHE A 152 12.39 24.73 8.32
CA PHE A 152 12.11 23.89 7.15
C PHE A 152 11.07 24.56 6.25
N GLU A 153 11.25 24.40 4.93
CA GLU A 153 10.44 25.03 3.90
C GLU A 153 9.96 24.00 2.87
N TRP A 154 8.78 24.27 2.32
CA TRP A 154 8.29 23.63 1.12
C TRP A 154 9.09 24.11 -0.11
N SER A 155 9.02 23.37 -1.23
CA SER A 155 9.75 23.71 -2.47
C SER A 155 9.38 25.07 -3.07
N ASN A 156 8.25 25.66 -2.69
CA ASN A 156 7.87 27.01 -3.08
C ASN A 156 8.39 28.12 -2.15
N GLY A 157 9.16 27.76 -1.11
CA GLY A 157 9.73 28.69 -0.13
C GLY A 157 8.81 29.05 1.04
N ASP A 158 7.60 28.49 1.11
CA ASP A 158 6.72 28.63 2.27
C ASP A 158 7.30 27.85 3.45
N ALA A 159 7.32 28.44 4.66
CA ALA A 159 7.72 27.74 5.88
C ALA A 159 6.74 26.60 6.19
N ILE A 160 7.26 25.46 6.64
CA ILE A 160 6.46 24.37 7.19
C ILE A 160 6.12 24.70 8.64
N THR A 161 4.83 24.83 8.94
CA THR A 161 4.36 25.31 10.24
C THR A 161 3.25 24.44 10.85
N ALA A 162 2.96 24.69 12.13
CA ALA A 162 1.83 24.10 12.84
C ALA A 162 0.47 24.42 12.16
N ASN A 163 0.38 25.58 11.49
CA ASN A 163 -0.83 25.98 10.78
C ASN A 163 -1.16 25.06 9.62
N ASP A 164 -0.17 24.51 8.90
CA ASP A 164 -0.37 23.52 7.84
C ASP A 164 -1.12 22.27 8.37
N MET A 165 -0.73 21.80 9.56
CA MET A 165 -1.40 20.64 10.17
C MET A 165 -2.82 20.97 10.66
N VAL A 166 -3.01 22.14 11.29
CA VAL A 166 -4.34 22.62 11.75
C VAL A 166 -5.27 22.78 10.58
N TRP A 167 -4.79 23.40 9.51
CA TRP A 167 -5.57 23.61 8.29
C TRP A 167 -5.94 22.27 7.64
N THR A 168 -5.00 21.32 7.56
CA THR A 168 -5.25 19.99 7.03
C THR A 168 -6.34 19.27 7.83
N PHE A 169 -6.26 19.28 9.16
CA PHE A 169 -7.27 18.70 10.05
C PHE A 169 -8.68 19.30 9.82
N ASN A 170 -8.75 20.62 9.76
CA ASN A 170 -10.00 21.31 9.52
C ASN A 170 -10.59 20.97 8.14
N THR A 171 -9.75 21.00 7.11
CA THR A 171 -10.15 20.67 5.72
C THR A 171 -10.70 19.25 5.61
N VAL A 172 -10.04 18.27 6.24
CA VAL A 172 -10.53 16.87 6.27
C VAL A 172 -11.94 16.78 6.86
N ASN A 173 -12.18 17.45 7.99
CA ASN A 173 -13.45 17.35 8.69
C ASN A 173 -14.55 18.24 8.06
N ASP A 174 -14.21 19.43 7.62
CA ASP A 174 -15.17 20.38 7.07
C ASP A 174 -15.67 19.97 5.67
N LEU A 175 -14.81 19.35 4.87
CA LEU A 175 -15.16 18.83 3.55
C LEU A 175 -15.61 17.37 3.57
N GLY A 176 -15.55 16.70 4.72
CA GLY A 176 -15.97 15.30 4.87
C GLY A 176 -15.13 14.34 4.03
N LEU A 177 -13.81 14.49 4.06
CA LEU A 177 -12.90 13.56 3.40
C LEU A 177 -12.94 12.21 4.11
N LEU A 178 -12.85 11.14 3.33
CA LEU A 178 -13.12 9.78 3.76
C LEU A 178 -11.85 8.92 3.78
N SER A 179 -12.05 7.61 3.96
CA SER A 179 -11.00 6.61 3.84
C SER A 179 -9.82 6.89 4.78
N ASN A 180 -8.59 6.98 4.24
CA ASN A 180 -7.40 7.15 5.07
C ASN A 180 -7.34 8.51 5.78
N TRP A 181 -7.92 9.56 5.22
CA TRP A 181 -8.00 10.85 5.90
C TRP A 181 -8.74 10.75 7.22
N GLU A 182 -9.88 10.10 7.23
CA GLU A 182 -10.67 9.90 8.45
C GLU A 182 -9.90 9.09 9.50
N THR A 183 -9.15 8.09 9.08
CA THR A 183 -8.31 7.28 9.97
C THR A 183 -7.31 8.12 10.76
N TYR A 184 -6.71 9.14 10.13
CA TYR A 184 -5.74 10.04 10.77
C TYR A 184 -6.38 11.16 11.57
N TYR A 185 -7.45 11.74 11.04
CA TYR A 185 -8.00 13.02 11.49
C TYR A 185 -9.45 12.93 11.96
N ARG A 186 -9.89 11.75 12.41
CA ARG A 186 -11.25 11.56 12.93
C ARG A 186 -11.54 12.56 14.04
N LYS A 187 -12.61 13.34 13.89
CA LYS A 187 -13.10 14.26 14.91
C LYS A 187 -13.79 13.50 16.03
N ALA A 188 -13.46 13.84 17.28
CA ALA A 188 -14.06 13.26 18.46
C ALA A 188 -15.51 13.70 18.65
N VAL A 189 -16.35 12.81 19.14
CA VAL A 189 -17.69 13.12 19.62
C VAL A 189 -17.83 12.62 21.06
N GLY A 190 -18.25 13.51 21.97
CA GLY A 190 -18.42 13.20 23.38
C GLY A 190 -17.09 12.91 24.11
N THR A 191 -17.18 12.71 25.41
CA THR A 191 -16.08 12.30 26.31
C THR A 191 -16.46 11.11 27.18
N ASP A 192 -17.72 10.68 27.13
CA ASP A 192 -18.24 9.52 27.87
C ASP A 192 -18.26 8.30 26.92
N GLU A 193 -17.28 7.41 27.08
CA GLU A 193 -17.15 6.17 26.27
C GLU A 193 -18.39 5.26 26.35
N SER A 194 -19.27 5.46 27.35
CA SER A 194 -20.52 4.70 27.49
C SER A 194 -21.70 5.32 26.74
N ALA A 195 -21.54 6.51 26.18
CA ALA A 195 -22.59 7.19 25.44
C ALA A 195 -22.79 6.56 24.04
N GLU A 196 -24.04 6.48 23.59
CA GLU A 196 -24.39 5.87 22.31
C GLU A 196 -23.79 6.62 21.09
N ASP A 197 -23.49 7.90 21.25
CA ASP A 197 -22.94 8.79 20.22
C ASP A 197 -21.43 9.04 20.39
N TYR A 198 -20.76 8.31 21.26
CA TYR A 198 -19.32 8.46 21.48
C TYR A 198 -18.50 8.04 20.26
N VAL A 199 -17.56 8.90 19.83
CA VAL A 199 -16.57 8.61 18.81
C VAL A 199 -15.18 8.99 19.32
N ALA A 200 -14.29 8.00 19.44
CA ALA A 200 -12.90 8.24 19.81
C ALA A 200 -12.17 9.02 18.70
N GLY A 201 -11.50 10.11 19.06
CA GLY A 201 -10.81 10.94 18.07
C GLY A 201 -10.22 12.23 18.63
N ILE A 202 -9.92 13.15 17.73
CA ILE A 202 -9.32 14.45 18.02
C ILE A 202 -10.41 15.44 18.45
N ALA A 203 -10.39 15.82 19.72
CA ALA A 203 -11.32 16.82 20.28
C ALA A 203 -10.93 18.24 19.84
N SER A 204 -9.62 18.53 19.79
CA SER A 204 -9.10 19.78 19.21
C SER A 204 -7.68 19.61 18.69
N LEU A 205 -7.35 20.35 17.64
CA LEU A 205 -6.02 20.45 17.08
C LEU A 205 -5.77 21.92 16.77
N VAL A 206 -4.80 22.53 17.47
CA VAL A 206 -4.54 23.97 17.37
C VAL A 206 -3.04 24.26 17.30
N ALA A 207 -2.68 25.33 16.60
CA ALA A 207 -1.35 25.89 16.64
C ALA A 207 -1.27 26.85 17.85
N VAL A 208 -0.39 26.54 18.79
CA VAL A 208 -0.10 27.41 19.94
C VAL A 208 0.73 28.59 19.48
N ASP A 209 1.65 28.31 18.59
CA ASP A 209 2.46 29.25 17.79
C ASP A 209 2.81 28.58 16.46
N ASP A 210 3.65 29.20 15.63
CA ASP A 210 4.00 28.69 14.29
C ASP A 210 4.71 27.33 14.33
N TYR A 211 5.32 26.95 15.45
CA TYR A 211 6.11 25.73 15.61
C TYR A 211 5.70 24.88 16.82
N THR A 212 4.50 25.03 17.29
CA THR A 212 3.95 24.20 18.38
C THR A 212 2.52 23.80 18.07
N VAL A 213 2.29 22.50 17.93
CA VAL A 213 0.95 21.91 17.77
C VAL A 213 0.47 21.37 19.11
N GLU A 214 -0.77 21.70 19.48
CA GLU A 214 -1.46 21.08 20.60
C GLU A 214 -2.61 20.20 20.08
N ILE A 215 -2.59 18.92 20.42
CA ILE A 215 -3.55 17.91 19.99
C ILE A 215 -4.22 17.32 21.21
N THR A 216 -5.51 17.56 21.37
CA THR A 216 -6.33 17.02 22.45
C THR A 216 -7.21 15.90 21.93
N LEU A 217 -7.13 14.74 22.58
CA LEU A 217 -7.95 13.56 22.28
C LEU A 217 -9.02 13.38 23.37
N ASN A 218 -10.18 12.80 23.03
CA ASN A 218 -11.23 12.47 24.00
C ASN A 218 -11.06 11.06 24.59
N PHE A 219 -9.90 10.42 24.41
CA PHE A 219 -9.57 9.11 24.94
C PHE A 219 -8.07 9.02 25.27
N ASP A 220 -7.69 8.07 26.14
CA ASP A 220 -6.30 7.80 26.51
C ASP A 220 -5.61 6.93 25.46
N ALA A 221 -5.08 7.58 24.41
CA ALA A 221 -4.49 6.88 23.25
C ALA A 221 -3.25 6.08 23.63
N GLY A 222 -3.21 4.84 23.15
CA GLY A 222 -2.02 3.98 23.17
C GLY A 222 -1.06 4.26 22.02
N LEU A 223 -0.06 3.36 21.87
CA LEU A 223 0.98 3.46 20.84
C LEU A 223 0.40 3.53 19.42
N SER A 224 -0.51 2.62 19.08
CA SER A 224 -1.13 2.56 17.76
C SER A 224 -1.81 3.87 17.40
N ALA A 225 -2.70 4.35 18.26
CA ALA A 225 -3.50 5.52 17.98
C ALA A 225 -2.70 6.83 17.97
N TRP A 226 -1.71 6.97 18.86
CA TRP A 226 -0.91 8.19 18.95
C TRP A 226 0.33 8.13 18.07
N GLN A 227 1.33 7.32 18.44
CA GLN A 227 2.67 7.37 17.83
C GLN A 227 2.68 6.90 16.38
N TYR A 228 1.85 5.90 16.05
CA TYR A 228 1.84 5.26 14.73
C TYR A 228 0.67 5.67 13.85
N ARG A 229 -0.22 6.54 14.32
CA ARG A 229 -1.37 7.03 13.54
C ARG A 229 -1.47 8.55 13.58
N ILE A 230 -1.94 9.16 14.68
CA ILE A 230 -2.21 10.61 14.73
C ILE A 230 -0.93 11.45 14.58
N ALA A 231 0.16 11.07 15.26
CA ALA A 231 1.44 11.78 15.13
C ALA A 231 2.13 11.56 13.77
N GLN A 232 1.73 10.54 13.01
CA GLN A 232 2.17 10.31 11.62
C GLN A 232 1.13 10.78 10.59
N ALA A 233 0.09 11.49 11.03
CA ALA A 233 -0.89 12.06 10.11
C ALA A 233 -0.23 13.02 9.12
N PRO A 234 -0.44 12.83 7.81
CA PRO A 234 0.16 13.69 6.81
C PRO A 234 -0.51 15.06 6.80
N PHE A 235 0.26 16.13 6.75
CA PHE A 235 -0.25 17.48 6.53
C PHE A 235 0.45 18.15 5.35
N LEU A 236 -0.27 19.08 4.70
CA LEU A 236 0.08 19.65 3.41
C LEU A 236 0.17 21.17 3.49
N ASN A 237 0.82 21.79 2.49
CA ASN A 237 0.98 23.21 2.40
C ASN A 237 -0.38 23.94 2.30
N GLU A 238 -0.76 24.69 3.33
CA GLU A 238 -2.00 25.45 3.40
C GLU A 238 -2.09 26.50 2.28
N THR A 239 -1.01 27.26 2.06
CA THR A 239 -0.99 28.39 1.12
C THR A 239 -1.37 27.93 -0.29
N TYR A 240 -0.84 26.81 -0.74
CA TYR A 240 -1.13 26.27 -2.07
C TYR A 240 -2.51 25.63 -2.12
N TRP A 241 -2.83 24.74 -1.18
CA TRP A 241 -4.03 23.92 -1.31
C TRP A 241 -5.33 24.63 -0.94
N SER A 242 -5.29 25.71 -0.15
CA SER A 242 -6.48 26.47 0.25
C SER A 242 -7.27 27.05 -0.93
N GLN A 243 -6.60 27.33 -2.05
CA GLN A 243 -7.27 27.83 -3.26
C GLN A 243 -8.21 26.79 -3.92
N PHE A 244 -8.00 25.51 -3.65
CA PHE A 244 -8.81 24.40 -4.18
C PHE A 244 -9.82 23.86 -3.16
N ALA A 245 -9.70 24.19 -1.89
CA ALA A 245 -10.53 23.68 -0.80
C ALA A 245 -11.90 24.41 -0.69
N THR A 246 -12.52 24.72 -1.83
CA THR A 246 -13.84 25.36 -1.88
C THR A 246 -14.98 24.33 -1.76
N SER A 247 -14.74 23.10 -2.17
CA SER A 247 -15.58 21.92 -1.98
C SER A 247 -14.70 20.67 -2.00
N ARG A 248 -15.25 19.52 -1.57
CA ARG A 248 -14.57 18.23 -1.68
C ARG A 248 -14.25 17.90 -3.14
N GLU A 249 -15.20 18.10 -4.03
CA GLU A 249 -15.04 17.84 -5.46
C GLU A 249 -13.91 18.68 -6.08
N ASP A 250 -13.84 19.98 -5.77
CA ASP A 250 -12.80 20.86 -6.31
C ASP A 250 -11.41 20.46 -5.80
N LEU A 251 -11.31 20.14 -4.51
CA LEU A 251 -10.05 19.70 -3.89
C LEU A 251 -9.53 18.39 -4.50
N LEU A 252 -10.40 17.39 -4.65
CA LEU A 252 -10.02 16.09 -5.20
C LEU A 252 -9.75 16.14 -6.71
N ALA A 253 -10.36 17.06 -7.44
CA ALA A 253 -10.15 17.25 -8.88
C ALA A 253 -8.91 18.10 -9.23
N ALA A 254 -8.27 18.75 -8.25
CA ALA A 254 -7.06 19.53 -8.49
C ALA A 254 -5.92 18.63 -9.00
N SER A 255 -5.09 19.15 -9.91
CA SER A 255 -4.04 18.35 -10.57
C SER A 255 -3.01 17.81 -9.58
N GLY A 256 -2.59 18.60 -8.59
CA GLY A 256 -1.49 18.25 -7.68
C GLY A 256 -0.08 18.25 -8.31
N ALA A 257 0.02 18.42 -9.63
CA ALA A 257 1.33 18.38 -10.32
C ALA A 257 2.28 19.51 -9.91
N ASP A 258 1.73 20.68 -9.61
CA ASP A 258 2.49 21.86 -9.17
C ASP A 258 2.45 22.04 -7.65
N ALA A 259 1.99 21.04 -6.90
CA ALA A 259 1.90 21.14 -5.45
C ALA A 259 3.31 21.23 -4.82
N PRO A 260 3.51 22.11 -3.84
CA PRO A 260 4.78 22.20 -3.12
C PRO A 260 5.11 20.87 -2.42
N VAL A 261 6.39 20.54 -2.41
CA VAL A 261 6.91 19.31 -1.83
C VAL A 261 8.00 19.58 -0.80
N ALA A 262 8.10 18.73 0.19
CA ALA A 262 9.22 18.64 1.14
C ALA A 262 10.16 17.51 0.65
N SER A 263 10.81 17.73 -0.48
CA SER A 263 11.63 16.74 -1.19
C SER A 263 12.72 17.43 -2.01
N ALA A 264 13.78 16.68 -2.34
CA ALA A 264 14.82 17.14 -3.27
C ALA A 264 14.35 17.11 -4.74
N PHE A 265 13.22 16.50 -5.03
CA PHE A 265 12.68 16.32 -6.38
C PHE A 265 11.27 16.88 -6.49
N VAL A 266 11.00 17.54 -7.62
CA VAL A 266 9.69 18.04 -8.02
C VAL A 266 9.20 17.34 -9.28
N TYR A 267 7.89 17.25 -9.49
CA TYR A 267 7.33 16.73 -10.74
C TYR A 267 7.79 17.57 -11.93
N ASP A 268 8.11 16.90 -13.03
CA ASP A 268 8.46 17.54 -14.31
C ASP A 268 7.45 17.18 -15.39
N LYS A 269 7.36 15.89 -15.74
CA LYS A 269 6.47 15.42 -16.82
C LYS A 269 5.69 14.19 -16.38
N VAL A 270 4.46 14.16 -16.83
CA VAL A 270 3.57 13.02 -16.66
C VAL A 270 2.94 12.71 -18.00
N GLU A 271 3.12 11.48 -18.48
CA GLU A 271 2.38 10.91 -19.59
C GLU A 271 1.70 9.64 -19.09
N GLN A 272 0.43 9.77 -18.73
CA GLN A 272 -0.34 8.68 -18.17
C GLN A 272 -0.35 7.49 -19.12
N GLY A 273 -0.13 6.29 -18.60
CA GLY A 273 0.04 5.08 -19.39
C GLY A 273 1.43 4.89 -20.00
N ALA A 274 2.38 5.79 -19.74
CA ALA A 274 3.73 5.71 -20.28
C ALA A 274 4.83 5.95 -19.25
N PHE A 275 4.96 7.16 -18.73
CA PHE A 275 6.04 7.49 -17.78
C PHE A 275 5.72 8.70 -16.89
N TYR A 276 6.48 8.83 -15.78
CA TYR A 276 6.45 9.92 -14.81
C TYR A 276 7.89 10.34 -14.53
N THR A 277 8.20 11.65 -14.56
CA THR A 277 9.52 12.15 -14.26
C THR A 277 9.51 13.17 -13.13
N TRP A 278 10.56 13.11 -12.31
CA TRP A 278 10.89 14.09 -11.28
C TRP A 278 12.27 14.65 -11.55
N ASN A 279 12.41 15.96 -11.47
CA ASN A 279 13.70 16.61 -11.56
C ASN A 279 14.17 17.10 -10.20
N TYR A 280 15.48 17.04 -10.00
CA TYR A 280 16.13 17.66 -8.88
C TYR A 280 15.85 19.18 -8.88
N ASP A 281 15.44 19.72 -7.72
CA ASP A 281 15.30 21.14 -7.49
C ASP A 281 16.62 21.71 -6.92
N PRO A 282 17.34 22.56 -7.66
CA PRO A 282 18.61 23.11 -7.18
C PRO A 282 18.44 24.09 -6.00
N ASN A 283 17.23 24.52 -5.70
CA ASN A 283 16.93 25.40 -4.57
C ASN A 283 16.48 24.65 -3.33
N THR A 284 16.37 23.33 -3.40
CA THR A 284 15.91 22.53 -2.27
C THR A 284 16.84 22.62 -1.07
N MET A 285 16.26 22.56 0.12
CA MET A 285 17.02 22.28 1.36
C MET A 285 17.01 20.78 1.72
N TRP A 286 16.23 19.96 1.03
CA TRP A 286 15.99 18.55 1.32
C TRP A 286 17.06 17.65 0.69
N PHE A 287 18.34 17.83 1.08
CA PHE A 287 19.45 17.03 0.59
C PHE A 287 20.49 16.76 1.68
N GLY A 288 21.28 15.70 1.48
CA GLY A 288 22.30 15.30 2.44
C GLY A 288 21.69 14.71 3.71
N GLY A 289 22.47 14.69 4.75
CA GLY A 289 22.09 14.07 6.01
C GLY A 289 22.40 12.58 6.05
N ASP A 290 23.00 12.17 7.17
CA ASP A 290 23.40 10.80 7.44
C ASP A 290 22.37 10.12 8.33
N THR A 291 21.99 8.90 7.95
CA THR A 291 21.17 8.03 8.79
C THR A 291 21.99 6.78 9.13
N THR A 292 22.25 6.58 10.41
CA THR A 292 22.91 5.38 10.91
C THR A 292 21.91 4.44 11.52
N ILE A 293 21.81 3.25 10.95
CA ILE A 293 20.86 2.20 11.34
C ILE A 293 21.55 1.19 12.22
N TYR A 294 20.98 0.92 13.38
CA TYR A 294 21.30 -0.17 14.30
C TYR A 294 20.19 -1.21 14.29
N LYS A 295 20.40 -2.35 14.94
CA LYS A 295 19.39 -3.39 15.02
C LYS A 295 18.06 -2.90 15.64
N SER A 296 18.13 -2.04 16.67
CA SER A 296 16.98 -1.58 17.44
C SER A 296 17.03 -0.07 17.69
N GLY A 297 17.72 0.67 16.82
CA GLY A 297 17.84 2.12 16.96
C GLY A 297 18.29 2.79 15.67
N THR A 298 18.16 4.11 15.64
CA THR A 298 18.54 4.95 14.51
C THR A 298 19.13 6.26 15.02
N VAL A 299 20.20 6.72 14.37
CA VAL A 299 20.74 8.06 14.53
C VAL A 299 20.54 8.83 13.24
N VAL A 300 19.98 10.03 13.34
CA VAL A 300 19.77 10.95 12.21
C VAL A 300 20.63 12.19 12.45
N GLU A 301 21.52 12.46 11.52
CA GLU A 301 22.40 13.63 11.54
C GLU A 301 22.23 14.40 10.23
N TRP A 302 21.74 15.62 10.33
CA TRP A 302 21.51 16.47 9.17
C TRP A 302 22.19 17.83 9.38
N ASP A 303 23.25 18.09 8.64
CA ASP A 303 23.94 19.37 8.62
C ASP A 303 24.48 19.60 7.19
N ASN A 304 23.62 20.05 6.30
CA ASN A 304 23.97 20.35 4.91
C ASN A 304 24.31 21.83 4.68
N GLY A 305 24.31 22.62 5.72
CA GLY A 305 24.64 24.07 5.68
C GLY A 305 23.50 24.95 5.13
N VAL A 306 22.36 24.40 4.79
CA VAL A 306 21.16 25.11 4.28
C VAL A 306 19.97 24.87 5.20
N ALA A 307 19.62 23.62 5.43
CA ALA A 307 18.58 23.24 6.38
C ALA A 307 19.03 23.41 7.83
N PRO A 308 18.10 23.50 8.80
CA PRO A 308 18.43 23.45 10.22
C PRO A 308 19.21 22.18 10.54
N ALA A 309 20.29 22.32 11.34
CA ALA A 309 21.07 21.17 11.76
C ALA A 309 20.28 20.31 12.75
N ILE A 310 20.20 19.00 12.48
CA ILE A 310 19.54 18.00 13.32
C ILE A 310 20.57 16.96 13.74
N SER A 311 20.57 16.57 15.03
CA SER A 311 21.30 15.41 15.52
C SER A 311 20.44 14.74 16.58
N GLN A 312 19.87 13.58 16.24
CA GLN A 312 18.90 12.86 17.06
C GLN A 312 19.22 11.38 17.10
N SER A 313 18.95 10.74 18.24
CA SER A 313 19.12 9.31 18.44
C SER A 313 17.85 8.70 19.00
N PHE A 314 17.42 7.57 18.41
CA PHE A 314 16.20 6.88 18.74
C PHE A 314 16.50 5.39 19.00
N GLY A 315 15.88 4.82 20.04
CA GLY A 315 16.04 3.42 20.38
C GLY A 315 17.44 3.07 20.92
N ASP A 316 17.83 1.78 20.78
CA ASP A 316 19.15 1.29 21.21
C ASP A 316 20.16 1.41 20.06
N THR A 317 21.09 2.35 20.20
CA THR A 317 22.14 2.65 19.22
C THR A 317 23.46 1.93 19.53
N SER A 318 23.41 0.76 20.16
CA SER A 318 24.58 -0.08 20.41
C SER A 318 24.73 -1.20 19.39
N GLY A 319 25.96 -1.70 19.19
CA GLY A 319 26.28 -2.84 18.34
C GLY A 319 26.62 -2.46 16.89
N ASP A 320 26.42 -3.44 16.00
CA ASP A 320 26.71 -3.26 14.57
C ASP A 320 25.72 -2.29 13.93
N SER A 321 26.24 -1.45 13.03
CA SER A 321 25.45 -0.44 12.31
C SER A 321 25.95 -0.27 10.88
N PHE A 322 25.12 0.37 10.05
CA PHE A 322 25.54 0.93 8.77
C PHE A 322 24.99 2.35 8.63
N THR A 323 25.73 3.19 7.91
CA THR A 323 25.32 4.57 7.64
C THR A 323 25.10 4.76 6.15
N TYR A 324 24.05 5.49 5.80
CA TYR A 324 23.86 6.00 4.44
C TYR A 324 23.60 7.51 4.49
N THR A 325 24.06 8.18 3.43
CA THR A 325 23.79 9.61 3.23
C THR A 325 22.62 9.77 2.27
N SER A 326 21.65 10.62 2.60
CA SER A 326 20.52 10.92 1.72
C SER A 326 20.98 11.72 0.50
N GLY A 327 20.47 11.34 -0.70
CA GLY A 327 20.77 12.03 -1.95
C GLY A 327 20.35 13.50 -1.96
N PRO A 328 20.19 14.07 -3.17
CA PRO A 328 20.05 13.39 -4.47
C PRO A 328 21.38 12.97 -5.10
N TYR A 329 21.40 11.82 -5.77
CA TYR A 329 22.57 11.34 -6.51
C TYR A 329 22.39 11.40 -8.02
N VAL A 330 21.21 11.76 -8.50
CA VAL A 330 20.84 11.89 -9.93
C VAL A 330 20.03 13.16 -10.15
N GLY A 331 20.07 13.68 -11.37
CA GLY A 331 19.31 14.89 -11.73
C GLY A 331 17.84 14.61 -12.03
N THR A 332 17.52 13.40 -12.51
CA THR A 332 16.15 13.01 -12.85
C THR A 332 15.86 11.58 -12.40
N VAL A 333 14.67 11.36 -11.86
CA VAL A 333 14.10 10.05 -11.62
C VAL A 333 12.95 9.84 -12.61
N GLU A 334 12.98 8.75 -13.36
CA GLU A 334 11.96 8.38 -14.34
C GLU A 334 11.31 7.05 -13.95
N PHE A 335 9.99 7.03 -13.86
CA PHE A 335 9.19 5.80 -13.68
C PHE A 335 8.55 5.47 -15.03
N THR A 336 8.96 4.36 -15.62
CA THR A 336 8.42 3.89 -16.90
C THR A 336 7.45 2.75 -16.68
N LEU A 337 6.26 2.85 -17.25
CA LEU A 337 5.22 1.83 -17.15
C LEU A 337 5.47 0.66 -18.10
N TYR A 338 5.44 -0.55 -17.56
CA TYR A 338 5.48 -1.81 -18.29
C TYR A 338 4.22 -2.63 -18.04
N GLY A 339 3.68 -3.23 -19.11
CA GLY A 339 2.42 -3.99 -19.02
C GLY A 339 2.54 -5.32 -18.28
N ASP A 340 3.77 -5.85 -18.15
CA ASP A 340 4.06 -7.08 -17.41
C ASP A 340 5.52 -7.16 -16.93
N GLN A 341 5.79 -8.11 -16.03
CA GLN A 341 7.11 -8.31 -15.46
C GLN A 341 8.15 -8.76 -16.51
N ASP A 342 7.79 -9.61 -17.47
CA ASP A 342 8.73 -10.18 -18.42
C ASP A 342 9.26 -9.04 -19.35
N ALA A 343 8.41 -8.09 -19.75
CA ALA A 343 8.81 -6.90 -20.50
C ALA A 343 9.74 -5.99 -19.71
N ALA A 344 9.44 -5.71 -18.44
CA ALA A 344 10.26 -4.87 -17.57
C ALA A 344 11.65 -5.48 -17.34
N TYR A 345 11.73 -6.78 -17.06
CA TYR A 345 13.01 -7.44 -16.86
C TYR A 345 13.82 -7.61 -18.16
N LEU A 346 13.17 -7.67 -19.31
CA LEU A 346 13.86 -7.60 -20.61
C LEU A 346 14.48 -6.22 -20.82
N ALA A 347 13.75 -5.15 -20.54
CA ALA A 347 14.25 -3.78 -20.61
C ALA A 347 15.43 -3.58 -19.64
N PHE A 348 15.34 -4.12 -18.41
CA PHE A 348 16.43 -4.10 -17.46
C PHE A 348 17.69 -4.83 -17.95
N GLN A 349 17.55 -6.02 -18.54
CA GLN A 349 18.67 -6.77 -19.13
C GLN A 349 19.30 -6.04 -20.32
N ASN A 350 18.53 -5.24 -21.06
CA ASN A 350 19.01 -4.43 -22.18
C ASN A 350 19.64 -3.09 -21.72
N GLY A 351 19.55 -2.73 -20.42
CA GLY A 351 20.02 -1.45 -19.89
C GLY A 351 19.10 -0.28 -20.26
N GLU A 352 17.84 -0.53 -20.54
CA GLU A 352 16.82 0.50 -20.82
C GLU A 352 16.26 1.10 -19.53
N VAL A 353 16.27 0.34 -18.43
CA VAL A 353 15.96 0.77 -17.06
C VAL A 353 17.05 0.30 -16.10
N ASP A 354 17.24 1.05 -15.00
CA ASP A 354 18.26 0.80 -13.98
C ASP A 354 17.74 -0.05 -12.83
N PHE A 355 16.43 -0.05 -12.62
CA PHE A 355 15.79 -0.79 -11.54
C PHE A 355 14.38 -1.25 -11.94
N VAL A 356 13.99 -2.41 -11.43
CA VAL A 356 12.60 -2.89 -11.55
C VAL A 356 11.97 -2.86 -10.17
N LEU A 357 11.04 -1.94 -9.95
CA LEU A 357 10.28 -1.82 -8.71
C LEU A 357 9.23 -2.94 -8.66
N ASN A 358 9.60 -4.07 -8.10
CA ASN A 358 8.74 -5.26 -8.07
C ASN A 358 8.41 -5.73 -6.64
N PRO A 359 7.33 -5.23 -6.03
CA PRO A 359 6.84 -5.70 -4.74
C PRO A 359 6.10 -7.04 -4.82
N LEU A 360 5.90 -7.57 -6.03
CA LEU A 360 5.05 -8.75 -6.29
C LEU A 360 5.83 -10.08 -6.24
N GLY A 361 7.16 -10.00 -6.24
CA GLY A 361 8.06 -11.15 -6.32
C GLY A 361 8.40 -11.58 -7.75
N VAL A 362 9.47 -12.31 -7.90
CA VAL A 362 10.06 -12.73 -9.18
C VAL A 362 9.98 -14.24 -9.32
N LYS A 363 9.61 -14.74 -10.52
CA LYS A 363 9.65 -16.18 -10.81
C LYS A 363 11.07 -16.71 -10.62
N ARG A 364 11.21 -17.90 -10.06
CA ARG A 364 12.53 -18.52 -9.74
C ARG A 364 13.47 -18.58 -10.94
N ASN A 365 12.99 -19.03 -12.09
CA ASN A 365 13.80 -19.11 -13.29
C ASN A 365 14.32 -17.75 -13.78
N LEU A 366 13.53 -16.70 -13.62
CA LEU A 366 13.92 -15.32 -13.96
C LEU A 366 14.96 -14.81 -12.95
N PHE A 367 14.76 -15.02 -11.66
CA PHE A 367 15.75 -14.69 -10.63
C PHE A 367 17.10 -15.37 -10.90
N ASP A 368 17.09 -16.69 -11.19
CA ASP A 368 18.28 -17.45 -11.51
C ASP A 368 18.96 -16.99 -12.83
N GLN A 369 18.18 -16.48 -13.78
CA GLN A 369 18.70 -15.89 -15.01
C GLN A 369 19.39 -14.55 -14.74
N LEU A 370 18.72 -13.65 -14.02
CA LEU A 370 19.22 -12.31 -13.68
C LEU A 370 20.51 -12.39 -12.87
N SER A 371 20.58 -13.29 -11.88
CA SER A 371 21.77 -13.50 -11.04
C SER A 371 23.04 -13.89 -11.83
N ARG A 372 22.92 -14.25 -13.11
CA ARG A 372 24.03 -14.62 -13.99
C ARG A 372 24.42 -13.52 -14.97
N VAL A 373 23.64 -12.44 -15.03
CA VAL A 373 23.92 -11.32 -15.95
C VAL A 373 25.04 -10.45 -15.34
N PRO A 374 26.15 -10.23 -16.05
CA PRO A 374 27.22 -9.38 -15.54
C PRO A 374 26.73 -7.96 -15.25
N GLY A 375 27.05 -7.45 -14.06
CA GLY A 375 26.66 -6.11 -13.63
C GLY A 375 25.23 -6.02 -13.04
N VAL A 376 24.51 -7.14 -12.99
CA VAL A 376 23.21 -7.24 -12.29
C VAL A 376 23.43 -7.82 -10.91
N GLU A 377 22.94 -7.13 -9.90
CA GLU A 377 22.86 -7.61 -8.53
C GLU A 377 21.41 -8.02 -8.22
N THR A 378 21.25 -9.18 -7.58
CA THR A 378 19.95 -9.68 -7.14
C THR A 378 20.01 -9.93 -5.64
N THR A 379 19.00 -9.44 -4.93
CA THR A 379 18.82 -9.67 -3.51
C THR A 379 17.42 -10.17 -3.22
N ALA A 380 17.25 -10.90 -2.13
CA ALA A 380 15.94 -11.31 -1.64
C ALA A 380 15.88 -11.13 -0.14
N ASN A 381 14.80 -10.55 0.33
CA ASN A 381 14.52 -10.34 1.74
C ASN A 381 13.04 -10.62 2.03
N LEU A 382 12.73 -10.86 3.29
CA LEU A 382 11.35 -10.95 3.75
C LEU A 382 10.68 -9.59 3.60
N GLY A 383 9.53 -9.56 2.93
CA GLY A 383 8.70 -8.37 2.84
C GLY A 383 7.82 -8.17 4.07
N ASN A 384 7.51 -6.93 4.42
CA ASN A 384 6.49 -6.63 5.42
C ASN A 384 5.12 -6.59 4.73
N GLY A 385 4.57 -7.75 4.46
CA GLY A 385 3.29 -7.90 3.77
C GLY A 385 2.80 -9.33 3.76
N MET A 386 1.57 -9.53 3.33
CA MET A 386 0.95 -10.85 3.23
C MET A 386 0.20 -11.03 1.92
N ARG A 387 0.05 -12.30 1.51
CA ARG A 387 -0.88 -12.74 0.47
C ARG A 387 -2.01 -13.50 1.14
N TYR A 388 -3.23 -13.37 0.63
CA TYR A 388 -4.38 -14.02 1.24
C TYR A 388 -5.49 -14.30 0.21
N MET A 389 -6.33 -15.27 0.54
CA MET A 389 -7.65 -15.43 -0.03
C MET A 389 -8.69 -15.01 1.02
N ALA A 390 -9.58 -14.09 0.65
CA ALA A 390 -10.71 -13.68 1.48
C ALA A 390 -11.94 -14.55 1.21
N PHE A 391 -12.66 -14.87 2.27
CA PHE A 391 -14.01 -15.41 2.21
C PHE A 391 -15.01 -14.27 2.47
N ASN A 392 -16.04 -14.14 1.65
CA ASN A 392 -17.16 -13.27 2.01
C ASN A 392 -18.02 -13.95 3.07
N THR A 393 -17.88 -13.48 4.32
CA THR A 393 -18.58 -14.10 5.46
C THR A 393 -20.07 -13.72 5.53
N ARG A 394 -20.52 -12.78 4.67
CA ARG A 394 -21.94 -12.40 4.56
C ARG A 394 -22.74 -13.38 3.71
N VAL A 395 -22.09 -14.03 2.73
CA VAL A 395 -22.76 -14.89 1.75
C VAL A 395 -22.38 -16.36 1.90
N PHE A 396 -23.36 -17.25 1.70
CA PHE A 396 -23.15 -18.69 1.72
C PHE A 396 -22.41 -19.15 0.44
N PRO A 397 -21.41 -20.06 0.53
CA PRO A 397 -20.99 -20.84 1.71
C PRO A 397 -19.96 -20.15 2.62
N GLY A 398 -19.40 -19.01 2.23
CA GLY A 398 -18.39 -18.26 2.97
C GLY A 398 -18.84 -17.88 4.40
N SER A 399 -20.14 -17.66 4.61
CA SER A 399 -20.72 -17.39 5.94
C SER A 399 -20.60 -18.55 6.93
N ASN A 400 -20.35 -19.78 6.46
CA ASN A 400 -20.23 -20.95 7.31
C ASN A 400 -18.78 -21.20 7.74
N LYS A 401 -18.49 -21.17 9.05
CA LYS A 401 -17.15 -21.38 9.59
C LYS A 401 -16.54 -22.73 9.19
N ALA A 402 -17.30 -23.82 9.28
CA ALA A 402 -16.79 -25.15 8.95
C ALA A 402 -16.39 -25.25 7.45
N PHE A 403 -17.09 -24.55 6.57
CA PHE A 403 -16.67 -24.43 5.17
C PHE A 403 -15.30 -23.74 5.06
N ARG A 404 -15.10 -22.58 5.69
CA ARG A 404 -13.83 -21.86 5.65
C ARG A 404 -12.69 -22.69 6.22
N GLN A 405 -12.92 -23.36 7.36
CA GLN A 405 -11.95 -24.27 7.98
C GLN A 405 -11.64 -25.50 7.10
N ALA A 406 -12.61 -26.08 6.44
CA ALA A 406 -12.40 -27.21 5.52
C ALA A 406 -11.56 -26.78 4.31
N VAL A 407 -11.81 -25.60 3.75
CA VAL A 407 -11.00 -25.05 2.66
C VAL A 407 -9.57 -24.75 3.13
N ALA A 408 -9.39 -24.23 4.33
CA ALA A 408 -8.06 -24.00 4.90
C ALA A 408 -7.29 -25.32 5.09
N CYS A 409 -7.95 -26.36 5.59
CA CYS A 409 -7.35 -27.67 5.81
C CYS A 409 -6.89 -28.36 4.52
N ILE A 410 -7.77 -28.36 3.47
CA ILE A 410 -7.42 -29.01 2.20
C ILE A 410 -6.33 -28.26 1.43
N SER A 411 -6.14 -26.97 1.70
CA SER A 411 -5.18 -26.12 0.98
C SER A 411 -3.74 -26.42 1.40
N ASP A 412 -3.05 -27.23 0.59
CA ASP A 412 -1.62 -27.55 0.79
C ASP A 412 -0.74 -26.45 0.21
N LYS A 413 -0.64 -25.34 0.96
CA LYS A 413 0.15 -24.17 0.57
C LYS A 413 1.63 -24.52 0.39
N GLU A 414 2.18 -25.32 1.30
CA GLU A 414 3.59 -25.72 1.26
C GLU A 414 3.92 -26.51 -0.02
N PHE A 415 3.02 -27.38 -0.47
CA PHE A 415 3.20 -28.09 -1.74
C PHE A 415 3.34 -27.10 -2.90
N VAL A 416 2.46 -26.10 -2.98
CA VAL A 416 2.52 -25.09 -4.07
C VAL A 416 3.78 -24.25 -3.96
N LEU A 417 4.11 -23.73 -2.77
CA LEU A 417 5.29 -22.91 -2.56
C LEU A 417 6.59 -23.63 -2.91
N ASN A 418 6.74 -24.87 -2.44
CA ASN A 418 7.98 -25.61 -2.58
C ASN A 418 8.11 -26.29 -3.95
N ASN A 419 7.04 -26.89 -4.47
CA ASN A 419 7.13 -27.73 -5.67
C ASN A 419 6.73 -26.99 -6.95
N VAL A 420 5.80 -26.05 -6.88
CA VAL A 420 5.32 -25.31 -8.06
C VAL A 420 6.04 -23.98 -8.20
N LEU A 421 6.10 -23.19 -7.12
CA LEU A 421 6.75 -21.88 -7.09
C LEU A 421 8.24 -21.94 -6.74
N GLN A 422 8.76 -23.12 -6.41
CA GLN A 422 10.19 -23.40 -6.21
C GLN A 422 10.85 -22.56 -5.11
N GLY A 423 10.11 -22.24 -4.05
CA GLY A 423 10.62 -21.54 -2.87
C GLY A 423 10.90 -20.05 -3.07
N VAL A 424 10.19 -19.38 -4.00
CA VAL A 424 10.30 -17.91 -4.18
C VAL A 424 9.46 -17.12 -3.19
N ALA A 425 8.70 -17.80 -2.34
CA ALA A 425 7.92 -17.20 -1.25
C ALA A 425 7.98 -18.10 -0.02
N VAL A 426 7.70 -17.57 1.14
CA VAL A 426 7.58 -18.31 2.41
C VAL A 426 6.11 -18.53 2.75
N ASN A 427 5.81 -19.66 3.40
CA ASN A 427 4.48 -19.94 3.92
C ASN A 427 4.15 -18.99 5.05
N MET A 428 2.93 -18.48 5.08
CA MET A 428 2.41 -17.63 6.14
C MET A 428 1.03 -18.13 6.56
N ASP A 429 0.81 -18.34 7.85
CA ASP A 429 -0.45 -18.86 8.37
C ASP A 429 -1.27 -17.79 9.11
N GLY A 430 -0.60 -16.88 9.83
CA GLY A 430 -1.21 -15.78 10.56
C GLY A 430 -1.20 -14.46 9.81
N GLN A 431 -1.69 -13.43 10.48
CA GLN A 431 -1.75 -12.05 9.93
C GLN A 431 -0.42 -11.30 10.05
N MET A 432 0.50 -11.81 10.91
CA MET A 432 1.79 -11.16 11.17
C MET A 432 2.89 -11.76 10.31
N PRO A 433 3.57 -10.95 9.46
CA PRO A 433 4.71 -11.41 8.69
C PRO A 433 5.87 -11.89 9.57
N GLU A 434 6.64 -12.88 9.10
CA GLU A 434 7.82 -13.37 9.82
C GLU A 434 8.87 -12.28 10.07
N ALA A 435 8.90 -11.23 9.27
CA ALA A 435 9.73 -10.04 9.52
C ALA A 435 9.43 -9.39 10.89
N LEU A 436 8.20 -9.52 11.39
CA LEU A 436 7.74 -9.05 12.70
C LEU A 436 7.74 -10.18 13.73
N THR A 437 8.83 -10.91 13.84
CA THR A 437 8.97 -12.17 14.62
C THR A 437 8.34 -12.13 16.02
N ALA A 438 8.47 -11.03 16.76
CA ALA A 438 7.92 -10.90 18.11
C ALA A 438 6.38 -10.88 18.15
N TRP A 439 5.75 -10.52 17.03
CA TRP A 439 4.30 -10.38 16.90
C TRP A 439 3.60 -11.67 16.44
N VAL A 440 4.36 -12.56 15.80
CA VAL A 440 3.81 -13.82 15.25
C VAL A 440 3.23 -14.68 16.37
N ALA A 441 1.94 -14.99 16.28
CA ALA A 441 1.28 -15.90 17.21
C ALA A 441 1.57 -17.36 16.86
N PRO A 442 1.57 -18.27 17.86
CA PRO A 442 1.57 -19.69 17.60
C PRO A 442 0.35 -20.11 16.77
N VAL A 443 0.55 -20.80 15.67
CA VAL A 443 -0.53 -21.32 14.84
C VAL A 443 -1.37 -22.32 15.61
N THR A 444 -2.70 -22.15 15.60
CA THR A 444 -3.67 -22.97 16.32
C THR A 444 -4.81 -23.42 15.43
N GLY A 445 -5.72 -24.23 15.98
CA GLY A 445 -6.93 -24.69 15.29
C GLY A 445 -6.64 -25.51 14.05
N VAL A 446 -7.48 -25.37 13.03
CA VAL A 446 -7.46 -26.19 11.82
C VAL A 446 -6.13 -26.13 11.06
N LEU A 447 -5.45 -25.00 11.07
CA LEU A 447 -4.14 -24.86 10.40
C LEU A 447 -3.08 -25.74 11.07
N ALA A 448 -3.02 -25.72 12.40
CA ALA A 448 -2.12 -26.60 13.16
C ALA A 448 -2.48 -28.08 13.00
N ASP A 449 -3.78 -28.40 13.04
CA ASP A 449 -4.29 -29.79 12.92
C ASP A 449 -4.03 -30.40 11.54
N CYS A 450 -3.96 -29.57 10.50
CA CYS A 450 -3.76 -30.00 9.12
C CYS A 450 -2.32 -29.82 8.62
N ALA A 451 -1.44 -29.25 9.44
CA ALA A 451 -0.03 -29.07 9.08
C ALA A 451 0.66 -30.44 8.84
N GLY A 452 1.43 -30.54 7.75
CA GLY A 452 2.19 -31.74 7.42
C GLY A 452 1.38 -32.98 7.01
N LEU A 453 0.04 -32.88 6.93
CA LEU A 453 -0.79 -33.97 6.44
C LEU A 453 -0.60 -34.17 4.93
N SER A 454 -0.68 -35.43 4.47
CA SER A 454 -0.74 -35.77 3.05
C SER A 454 -2.04 -35.26 2.40
N ALA A 455 -2.10 -35.21 1.06
CA ALA A 455 -3.30 -34.80 0.31
C ALA A 455 -4.55 -35.62 0.68
N GLU A 456 -4.39 -36.94 0.85
CA GLU A 456 -5.46 -37.85 1.29
C GLU A 456 -5.95 -37.51 2.70
N GLU A 457 -5.02 -37.31 3.64
CA GLU A 457 -5.34 -36.98 5.03
C GLU A 457 -6.01 -35.59 5.14
N ARG A 458 -5.50 -34.58 4.40
CA ARG A 458 -6.12 -33.24 4.32
C ARG A 458 -7.54 -33.31 3.78
N TRP A 459 -7.75 -34.05 2.70
CA TRP A 459 -9.08 -34.25 2.14
C TRP A 459 -10.03 -34.92 3.14
N GLY A 460 -9.60 -36.02 3.75
CA GLY A 460 -10.39 -36.74 4.77
C GLY A 460 -10.75 -35.84 5.95
N LYS A 461 -9.75 -35.11 6.49
CA LYS A 461 -9.96 -34.17 7.59
C LYS A 461 -10.91 -33.03 7.22
N SER A 462 -10.83 -32.51 6.00
CA SER A 462 -11.73 -31.46 5.51
C SER A 462 -13.19 -31.96 5.41
N VAL A 463 -13.38 -33.20 4.96
CA VAL A 463 -14.71 -33.83 4.97
C VAL A 463 -15.24 -34.01 6.39
N GLU A 464 -14.39 -34.45 7.35
CA GLU A 464 -14.77 -34.54 8.77
C GLU A 464 -15.18 -33.18 9.35
N ILE A 465 -14.46 -32.10 9.03
CA ILE A 465 -14.80 -30.72 9.44
C ILE A 465 -16.16 -30.31 8.91
N LEU A 466 -16.43 -30.57 7.62
CA LEU A 466 -17.74 -30.28 7.03
C LEU A 466 -18.85 -31.06 7.73
N GLN A 467 -18.68 -32.36 7.95
CA GLN A 467 -19.65 -33.20 8.64
C GLN A 467 -19.91 -32.73 10.07
N ALA A 468 -18.85 -32.42 10.83
CA ALA A 468 -18.95 -31.86 12.19
C ALA A 468 -19.69 -30.52 12.20
N GLY A 469 -19.53 -29.71 11.14
CA GLY A 469 -20.24 -28.45 10.91
C GLY A 469 -21.67 -28.60 10.41
N GLY A 470 -22.21 -29.84 10.36
CA GLY A 470 -23.57 -30.12 9.95
C GLY A 470 -23.84 -30.23 8.44
N TRP A 471 -22.77 -30.20 7.64
CA TRP A 471 -22.89 -30.43 6.20
C TRP A 471 -23.26 -31.88 5.91
N THR A 472 -23.99 -32.11 4.82
CA THR A 472 -24.40 -33.42 4.36
C THR A 472 -24.10 -33.59 2.87
N ALA A 473 -23.97 -34.84 2.43
CA ALA A 473 -23.81 -35.17 1.01
C ALA A 473 -24.58 -36.47 0.68
N SER A 474 -25.01 -36.63 -0.57
CA SER A 474 -25.56 -37.88 -1.04
C SER A 474 -24.52 -38.99 -1.12
N ASP A 475 -23.29 -38.58 -1.45
CA ASP A 475 -22.09 -39.40 -1.42
C ASP A 475 -20.92 -38.47 -1.09
N TRP A 476 -20.14 -38.82 -0.08
CA TRP A 476 -18.96 -38.02 0.32
C TRP A 476 -17.74 -38.24 -0.58
N GLY A 477 -17.82 -39.17 -1.53
CA GLY A 477 -16.70 -39.49 -2.41
C GLY A 477 -15.58 -40.24 -1.70
N SER A 478 -14.37 -40.14 -2.25
CA SER A 478 -13.19 -40.80 -1.69
C SER A 478 -11.90 -40.17 -2.24
N HIS A 479 -10.81 -40.29 -1.50
CA HIS A 479 -9.47 -39.98 -2.02
C HIS A 479 -8.70 -41.28 -2.32
N PRO A 480 -8.18 -41.47 -3.54
CA PRO A 480 -7.51 -42.72 -3.92
C PRO A 480 -6.11 -42.88 -3.30
N GLY A 481 -5.60 -41.86 -2.63
CA GLY A 481 -4.25 -41.82 -2.05
C GLY A 481 -3.20 -41.22 -2.99
N GLY A 482 -2.04 -40.91 -2.43
CA GLY A 482 -0.92 -40.33 -3.17
C GLY A 482 -1.21 -38.96 -3.74
N ALA A 483 -0.75 -38.74 -4.98
CA ALA A 483 -0.93 -37.45 -5.70
C ALA A 483 -2.21 -37.43 -6.57
N ASP A 484 -3.03 -38.46 -6.51
CA ASP A 484 -4.25 -38.55 -7.32
C ASP A 484 -5.33 -37.62 -6.78
N ARG A 485 -6.14 -37.10 -7.69
CA ARG A 485 -7.25 -36.22 -7.34
C ARG A 485 -8.39 -37.00 -6.66
N ALA A 486 -8.98 -36.41 -5.63
CA ALA A 486 -10.15 -36.98 -4.97
C ALA A 486 -11.35 -37.16 -5.91
N VAL A 487 -12.15 -38.18 -5.66
CA VAL A 487 -13.52 -38.31 -6.19
C VAL A 487 -14.39 -37.40 -5.32
N ALA A 488 -14.82 -36.28 -5.87
CA ALA A 488 -15.51 -35.23 -5.14
C ALA A 488 -16.86 -35.70 -4.56
N PRO A 489 -17.29 -35.17 -3.41
CA PRO A 489 -18.62 -35.33 -2.87
C PRO A 489 -19.72 -34.94 -3.88
N THR A 490 -20.86 -35.56 -3.80
CA THR A 490 -22.04 -35.23 -4.61
C THR A 490 -23.26 -34.92 -3.75
N GLY A 491 -24.12 -34.02 -4.23
CA GLY A 491 -25.32 -33.62 -3.51
C GLY A 491 -25.03 -32.94 -2.17
N VAL A 492 -23.96 -32.19 -2.11
CA VAL A 492 -23.52 -31.43 -0.91
C VAL A 492 -24.59 -30.42 -0.53
N LYS A 493 -24.90 -30.36 0.77
CA LYS A 493 -25.86 -29.43 1.36
C LYS A 493 -25.27 -28.81 2.63
N GLY A 494 -25.54 -27.54 2.82
CA GLY A 494 -25.23 -26.84 4.05
C GLY A 494 -26.05 -27.31 5.26
N PRO A 495 -25.68 -26.83 6.48
CA PRO A 495 -26.33 -27.27 7.72
C PRO A 495 -27.85 -27.08 7.78
N ASN A 496 -28.39 -26.07 7.08
CA ASN A 496 -29.83 -25.82 7.01
C ASN A 496 -30.46 -26.39 5.71
N GLY A 497 -29.73 -27.22 4.97
CA GLY A 497 -30.19 -27.85 3.74
C GLY A 497 -29.96 -27.00 2.48
N GLU A 498 -29.21 -25.90 2.57
CA GLU A 498 -28.86 -25.02 1.45
C GLU A 498 -28.04 -25.80 0.41
N THR A 499 -28.25 -25.49 -0.86
CA THR A 499 -27.38 -25.98 -1.94
C THR A 499 -26.31 -24.94 -2.18
N PRO A 500 -24.99 -25.29 -2.16
CA PRO A 500 -23.95 -24.38 -2.58
C PRO A 500 -24.25 -23.85 -4.00
N PRO A 501 -24.01 -22.55 -4.24
CA PRO A 501 -24.17 -22.00 -5.57
C PRO A 501 -23.29 -22.71 -6.60
N SER A 502 -23.76 -22.80 -7.85
CA SER A 502 -22.93 -23.15 -8.99
C SER A 502 -22.18 -21.93 -9.50
N ASP A 503 -21.07 -22.16 -10.19
CA ASP A 503 -20.28 -21.12 -10.86
C ASP A 503 -19.71 -20.05 -9.92
N MET A 504 -19.35 -20.40 -8.68
CA MET A 504 -18.67 -19.48 -7.77
C MET A 504 -17.31 -19.10 -8.32
N LEU A 505 -16.98 -17.81 -8.27
CA LEU A 505 -15.71 -17.29 -8.77
C LEU A 505 -14.74 -16.99 -7.62
N LEU A 506 -13.47 -17.42 -7.82
CA LEU A 506 -12.32 -16.98 -7.06
C LEU A 506 -11.54 -15.98 -7.92
N TYR A 507 -11.72 -14.69 -7.66
CA TYR A 507 -10.97 -13.65 -8.34
C TYR A 507 -9.52 -13.63 -7.89
N ALA A 508 -8.57 -13.52 -8.84
CA ALA A 508 -7.14 -13.40 -8.55
C ALA A 508 -6.47 -12.51 -9.60
N PRO A 509 -5.36 -11.85 -9.29
CA PRO A 509 -4.57 -11.13 -10.29
C PRO A 509 -4.08 -12.06 -11.40
N GLY A 510 -4.01 -11.53 -12.63
CA GLY A 510 -3.49 -12.28 -13.77
C GLY A 510 -2.00 -12.61 -13.63
N ALA A 511 -1.56 -13.69 -14.29
CA ALA A 511 -0.19 -14.19 -14.17
C ALA A 511 0.90 -13.23 -14.70
N GLY A 512 0.55 -12.31 -15.60
CA GLY A 512 1.46 -11.25 -16.07
C GLY A 512 1.76 -10.22 -14.97
N TYR A 513 0.79 -9.97 -14.11
CA TYR A 513 0.92 -9.05 -12.97
C TYR A 513 1.47 -9.76 -11.73
N ASP A 514 0.79 -10.82 -11.23
CA ASP A 514 1.25 -11.59 -10.07
C ASP A 514 1.15 -13.11 -10.34
N PRO A 515 2.25 -13.73 -10.78
CA PRO A 515 2.27 -15.15 -11.10
C PRO A 515 2.05 -16.05 -9.87
N LEU A 516 2.39 -15.57 -8.64
CA LEU A 516 2.26 -16.35 -7.42
C LEU A 516 0.78 -16.53 -7.05
N ARG A 517 0.04 -15.42 -6.95
CA ARG A 517 -1.39 -15.43 -6.64
C ARG A 517 -2.22 -16.10 -7.74
N SER A 518 -1.87 -15.82 -9.01
CA SER A 518 -2.52 -16.48 -10.14
C SER A 518 -2.40 -18.01 -10.07
N THR A 519 -1.20 -18.52 -9.78
CA THR A 519 -0.94 -19.95 -9.63
C THR A 519 -1.71 -20.52 -8.42
N MET A 520 -1.60 -19.88 -7.26
CA MET A 520 -2.25 -20.35 -6.04
C MET A 520 -3.78 -20.42 -6.20
N SER A 521 -4.39 -19.47 -6.90
CA SER A 521 -5.84 -19.46 -7.13
C SER A 521 -6.34 -20.69 -7.89
N LEU A 522 -5.56 -21.20 -8.83
CA LEU A 522 -5.90 -22.40 -9.59
C LEU A 522 -5.91 -23.64 -8.68
N PHE A 523 -4.92 -23.76 -7.79
CA PHE A 523 -4.86 -24.87 -6.83
C PHE A 523 -5.98 -24.80 -5.80
N ILE A 524 -6.26 -23.64 -5.23
CA ILE A 524 -7.34 -23.47 -4.24
C ILE A 524 -8.71 -23.78 -4.87
N ALA A 525 -8.96 -23.31 -6.08
CA ALA A 525 -10.21 -23.64 -6.79
C ALA A 525 -10.33 -25.15 -7.03
N ASP A 526 -9.25 -25.82 -7.43
CA ASP A 526 -9.24 -27.27 -7.61
C ASP A 526 -9.50 -28.02 -6.30
N TRP A 527 -8.87 -27.59 -5.18
CA TRP A 527 -9.12 -28.19 -3.87
C TRP A 527 -10.57 -28.00 -3.40
N MET A 528 -11.17 -26.83 -3.64
CA MET A 528 -12.59 -26.62 -3.35
C MET A 528 -13.48 -27.54 -4.20
N GLN A 529 -13.14 -27.76 -5.47
CA GLN A 529 -13.87 -28.73 -6.33
C GLN A 529 -13.73 -30.15 -5.80
N GLN A 530 -12.60 -30.54 -5.23
CA GLN A 530 -12.39 -31.83 -4.60
C GLN A 530 -13.24 -32.03 -3.33
N LEU A 531 -13.74 -30.96 -2.72
CA LEU A 531 -14.74 -30.97 -1.64
C LEU A 531 -16.19 -30.87 -2.14
N GLY A 532 -16.40 -30.87 -3.46
CA GLY A 532 -17.75 -30.82 -4.06
C GLY A 532 -18.34 -29.43 -4.24
N PHE A 533 -17.52 -28.39 -4.16
CA PHE A 533 -17.93 -27.01 -4.40
C PHE A 533 -17.55 -26.55 -5.81
N ASP A 534 -18.50 -26.00 -6.55
CA ASP A 534 -18.28 -25.55 -7.92
C ASP A 534 -17.62 -24.15 -7.92
N VAL A 535 -16.30 -24.13 -7.85
CA VAL A 535 -15.48 -22.90 -7.80
C VAL A 535 -14.53 -22.88 -8.99
N THR A 536 -14.47 -21.72 -9.67
CA THR A 536 -13.57 -21.49 -10.79
C THR A 536 -12.65 -20.29 -10.47
N ALA A 537 -11.34 -20.48 -10.60
CA ALA A 537 -10.39 -19.36 -10.53
C ALA A 537 -10.60 -18.41 -11.71
N ARG A 538 -10.65 -17.10 -11.42
CA ARG A 538 -10.86 -16.04 -12.39
C ARG A 538 -9.70 -15.04 -12.38
N PRO A 539 -8.53 -15.37 -12.96
CA PRO A 539 -7.45 -14.41 -13.14
C PRO A 539 -7.93 -13.21 -13.95
N THR A 540 -7.71 -11.99 -13.44
CA THR A 540 -8.18 -10.74 -14.04
C THR A 540 -7.27 -9.57 -13.69
N GLY A 541 -7.58 -8.35 -14.17
CA GLY A 541 -6.83 -7.14 -13.83
C GLY A 541 -6.94 -6.79 -12.34
N PHE A 542 -5.88 -6.23 -11.78
CA PHE A 542 -5.84 -5.85 -10.37
C PHE A 542 -6.97 -4.86 -10.02
N SER A 543 -7.11 -3.76 -10.76
CA SER A 543 -8.16 -2.76 -10.57
C SER A 543 -9.58 -3.34 -10.63
N VAL A 544 -9.82 -4.31 -11.52
CA VAL A 544 -11.13 -4.99 -11.63
C VAL A 544 -11.49 -5.73 -10.33
N ILE A 545 -10.48 -6.33 -9.66
CA ILE A 545 -10.71 -7.00 -8.37
C ILE A 545 -11.01 -5.94 -7.31
N VAL A 546 -10.21 -4.88 -7.27
CA VAL A 546 -10.38 -3.78 -6.31
C VAL A 546 -11.79 -3.21 -6.43
N ASP A 547 -12.22 -2.79 -7.62
CA ASP A 547 -13.57 -2.27 -7.86
C ASP A 547 -14.67 -3.26 -7.41
N LYS A 548 -14.42 -4.55 -7.59
CA LYS A 548 -15.41 -5.59 -7.25
C LYS A 548 -15.59 -5.78 -5.76
N VAL A 549 -14.50 -5.75 -4.98
CA VAL A 549 -14.52 -6.21 -3.59
C VAL A 549 -14.49 -5.09 -2.56
N PHE A 550 -14.11 -3.86 -2.97
CA PHE A 550 -14.02 -2.71 -2.07
C PHE A 550 -15.09 -1.64 -2.32
N THR A 551 -15.89 -1.79 -3.35
CA THR A 551 -17.05 -0.92 -3.57
C THR A 551 -18.18 -1.34 -2.63
N PRO A 552 -18.70 -0.44 -1.76
CA PRO A 552 -19.74 -0.78 -0.78
C PRO A 552 -20.97 -1.44 -1.38
N GLU A 553 -21.43 -0.98 -2.53
CA GLU A 553 -22.59 -1.53 -3.24
C GLU A 553 -22.38 -2.98 -3.74
N ASN A 554 -21.13 -3.43 -3.83
CA ASN A 554 -20.75 -4.76 -4.31
C ASN A 554 -20.35 -5.71 -3.17
N CYS A 555 -20.41 -5.29 -1.92
CA CYS A 555 -19.86 -6.03 -0.77
C CYS A 555 -20.41 -7.45 -0.60
N GLU A 556 -21.59 -7.76 -1.12
CA GLU A 556 -22.20 -9.09 -1.12
C GLU A 556 -22.14 -9.80 -2.50
N ASP A 557 -21.59 -9.16 -3.54
CA ASP A 557 -21.65 -9.65 -4.93
C ASP A 557 -20.45 -10.52 -5.32
N TRP A 558 -19.70 -11.04 -4.38
CA TRP A 558 -18.55 -11.92 -4.60
C TRP A 558 -18.47 -13.01 -3.53
N TYR A 559 -17.81 -14.14 -3.84
CA TYR A 559 -17.61 -15.25 -2.91
C TYR A 559 -16.20 -15.29 -2.35
N PHE A 560 -15.19 -15.21 -3.24
CA PHE A 560 -13.79 -15.34 -2.90
C PHE A 560 -12.94 -14.42 -3.77
N TYR A 561 -11.89 -13.87 -3.19
CA TYR A 561 -10.85 -13.19 -3.95
C TYR A 561 -9.47 -13.36 -3.32
N MET A 562 -8.42 -13.17 -4.11
CA MET A 562 -7.04 -13.16 -3.66
C MET A 562 -6.41 -11.80 -3.95
N LEU A 563 -5.88 -11.19 -2.92
CA LEU A 563 -5.03 -9.99 -3.02
C LEU A 563 -3.85 -10.11 -2.06
N GLY A 564 -3.22 -9.03 -1.74
CA GLY A 564 -2.15 -8.93 -0.75
C GLY A 564 -2.12 -7.55 -0.16
N TRP A 565 -1.64 -7.47 1.05
CA TRP A 565 -1.39 -6.24 1.75
C TRP A 565 0.11 -6.01 1.92
N GLY A 566 0.60 -4.80 1.68
CA GLY A 566 1.79 -4.30 2.34
C GLY A 566 1.37 -3.78 3.71
N LEU A 567 2.13 -4.00 4.74
CA LEU A 567 1.72 -3.71 6.11
C LEU A 567 2.53 -2.56 6.69
N SER A 568 1.95 -1.83 7.65
CA SER A 568 2.63 -0.78 8.39
C SER A 568 3.73 -1.34 9.27
N ALA A 569 4.65 -0.46 9.70
CA ALA A 569 5.72 -0.81 10.60
C ALA A 569 5.20 -1.24 11.98
N PHE A 570 4.14 -0.61 12.46
CA PHE A 570 3.40 -1.04 13.64
C PHE A 570 2.20 -1.89 13.19
N PRO A 571 2.06 -3.12 13.68
CA PRO A 571 1.09 -4.07 13.15
C PRO A 571 -0.32 -3.87 13.74
N ASP A 572 -0.96 -2.75 13.42
CA ASP A 572 -2.33 -2.39 13.79
C ASP A 572 -3.39 -2.78 12.73
N HIS A 573 -2.93 -3.36 11.63
CA HIS A 573 -3.78 -3.76 10.51
C HIS A 573 -4.93 -4.74 10.84
N PRO A 574 -4.90 -5.58 11.90
CA PRO A 574 -6.06 -6.40 12.24
C PRO A 574 -7.32 -5.59 12.52
N GLU A 575 -7.19 -4.39 13.10
CA GLU A 575 -8.31 -3.46 13.25
C GLU A 575 -8.93 -3.09 11.90
N ALA A 576 -8.09 -2.62 10.98
CA ALA A 576 -8.56 -2.17 9.66
C ALA A 576 -9.27 -3.27 8.88
N PHE A 577 -8.76 -4.51 8.94
CA PHE A 577 -9.21 -5.59 8.07
C PHE A 577 -10.33 -6.45 8.67
N PHE A 578 -10.54 -6.41 10.00
CA PHE A 578 -11.45 -7.35 10.67
C PHE A 578 -12.37 -6.73 11.72
N ALA A 579 -12.13 -5.50 12.20
CA ALA A 579 -13.07 -4.87 13.11
C ALA A 579 -14.45 -4.68 12.45
N SER A 580 -15.53 -4.98 13.16
CA SER A 580 -16.86 -4.99 12.56
C SER A 580 -17.32 -3.62 12.07
N TYR A 581 -16.89 -2.55 12.73
CA TYR A 581 -17.17 -1.16 12.31
C TYR A 581 -16.41 -0.70 11.07
N ASN A 582 -15.43 -1.48 10.59
CA ASN A 582 -14.72 -1.25 9.34
C ASN A 582 -15.30 -2.07 8.18
N ASP A 583 -16.55 -2.50 8.25
CA ASP A 583 -17.22 -3.25 7.20
C ASP A 583 -17.18 -2.52 5.86
N THR A 584 -16.84 -3.23 4.79
CA THR A 584 -16.77 -2.64 3.43
C THR A 584 -18.12 -2.16 2.94
N CYS A 585 -19.23 -2.76 3.37
CA CYS A 585 -20.57 -2.27 3.04
C CYS A 585 -20.81 -0.84 3.55
N GLU A 586 -20.09 -0.44 4.60
CA GLU A 586 -20.10 0.91 5.18
C GLU A 586 -18.90 1.76 4.72
N GLY A 587 -18.08 1.24 3.80
CA GLY A 587 -16.93 1.94 3.21
C GLY A 587 -15.60 1.70 3.92
N GLY A 588 -15.50 0.72 4.83
CA GLY A 588 -14.28 0.32 5.49
C GLY A 588 -13.48 -0.76 4.73
N TYR A 589 -12.46 -1.33 5.40
CA TYR A 589 -11.53 -2.31 4.82
C TYR A 589 -11.80 -3.76 5.21
N ASN A 590 -12.74 -4.01 6.10
CA ASN A 590 -13.18 -5.37 6.46
C ASN A 590 -14.00 -5.96 5.31
N THR A 591 -13.30 -6.32 4.24
CA THR A 591 -13.91 -6.90 3.03
C THR A 591 -14.65 -8.21 3.31
N PRO A 592 -14.18 -9.12 4.20
CA PRO A 592 -14.94 -10.29 4.58
C PRO A 592 -16.32 -9.99 5.16
N GLY A 593 -16.53 -8.83 5.79
CA GLY A 593 -17.67 -8.57 6.67
C GLY A 593 -17.62 -9.41 7.94
N PHE A 594 -16.40 -9.63 8.44
CA PHE A 594 -16.16 -10.33 9.68
C PHE A 594 -16.76 -9.53 10.84
N ASN A 595 -17.50 -10.21 11.71
CA ASN A 595 -18.15 -9.59 12.85
C ASN A 595 -18.00 -10.49 14.07
N ASN A 596 -17.19 -10.06 15.04
CA ASN A 596 -16.92 -10.79 16.25
C ASN A 596 -16.70 -9.80 17.42
N ALA A 597 -17.61 -9.80 18.37
CA ALA A 597 -17.60 -8.84 19.49
C ALA A 597 -16.38 -9.00 20.43
N GLU A 598 -15.82 -10.20 20.56
CA GLU A 598 -14.60 -10.43 21.34
C GLU A 598 -13.38 -9.84 20.63
N PHE A 599 -13.32 -10.00 19.31
CA PHE A 599 -12.29 -9.38 18.48
C PHE A 599 -12.35 -7.84 18.58
N ASP A 600 -13.54 -7.25 18.44
CA ASP A 600 -13.73 -5.80 18.54
C ASP A 600 -13.33 -5.25 19.91
N ALA A 601 -13.62 -6.00 20.98
CA ALA A 601 -13.19 -5.63 22.34
C ALA A 601 -11.66 -5.64 22.47
N LEU A 602 -10.97 -6.65 21.91
CA LEU A 602 -9.51 -6.73 21.91
C LEU A 602 -8.87 -5.59 21.09
N VAL A 603 -9.48 -5.18 19.98
CA VAL A 603 -9.06 -3.99 19.21
C VAL A 603 -9.14 -2.75 20.09
N GLY A 604 -10.22 -2.57 20.83
CA GLY A 604 -10.37 -1.45 21.77
C GLY A 604 -9.27 -1.39 22.83
N GLU A 605 -8.88 -2.54 23.38
CA GLU A 605 -7.77 -2.62 24.34
C GLU A 605 -6.40 -2.41 23.65
N PHE A 606 -6.21 -2.94 22.43
CA PHE A 606 -5.00 -2.75 21.66
C PHE A 606 -4.72 -1.26 21.37
N ASN A 607 -5.75 -0.50 21.02
CA ASN A 607 -5.65 0.93 20.78
C ASN A 607 -5.29 1.76 22.03
N LYS A 608 -5.44 1.18 23.22
CA LYS A 608 -5.06 1.78 24.53
C LYS A 608 -3.70 1.27 25.04
N ALA A 609 -3.09 0.25 24.42
CA ALA A 609 -1.83 -0.35 24.87
C ALA A 609 -0.70 0.68 24.89
N LYS A 610 -0.02 0.82 26.03
CA LYS A 610 1.05 1.81 26.25
C LYS A 610 2.43 1.26 26.01
N THR A 611 2.57 -0.05 25.89
CA THR A 611 3.85 -0.72 25.65
C THR A 611 3.73 -1.71 24.49
N VAL A 612 4.84 -1.90 23.79
CA VAL A 612 4.93 -2.89 22.69
C VAL A 612 4.60 -4.30 23.21
N ALA A 613 4.98 -4.64 24.44
CA ALA A 613 4.70 -5.95 25.02
C ALA A 613 3.19 -6.19 25.24
N GLU A 614 2.46 -5.18 25.71
CA GLU A 614 0.99 -5.24 25.81
C GLU A 614 0.34 -5.38 24.44
N ALA A 615 0.77 -4.57 23.46
CA ALA A 615 0.26 -4.62 22.11
C ALA A 615 0.49 -5.99 21.47
N ILE A 616 1.69 -6.59 21.62
CA ILE A 616 1.98 -7.96 21.16
C ILE A 616 1.01 -8.97 21.78
N ALA A 617 0.82 -8.93 23.11
CA ALA A 617 -0.03 -9.88 23.79
C ALA A 617 -1.51 -9.80 23.32
N LEU A 618 -2.00 -8.60 23.05
CA LEU A 618 -3.36 -8.38 22.52
C LEU A 618 -3.46 -8.79 21.05
N SER A 619 -2.46 -8.46 20.23
CA SER A 619 -2.38 -8.88 18.82
C SER A 619 -2.42 -10.41 18.69
N GLN A 620 -1.67 -11.13 19.51
CA GLN A 620 -1.67 -12.60 19.51
C GLN A 620 -3.02 -13.20 19.93
N GLN A 621 -3.79 -12.53 20.80
CA GLN A 621 -5.16 -12.95 21.13
C GLN A 621 -6.12 -12.70 19.94
N MET A 622 -5.99 -11.57 19.26
CA MET A 622 -6.74 -11.32 18.03
C MET A 622 -6.44 -12.36 16.95
N GLU A 623 -5.16 -12.70 16.74
CA GLU A 623 -4.77 -13.75 15.78
C GLU A 623 -5.37 -15.11 16.13
N ALA A 624 -5.45 -15.48 17.40
CA ALA A 624 -6.07 -16.74 17.81
C ALA A 624 -7.56 -16.82 17.40
N ILE A 625 -8.29 -15.71 17.47
CA ILE A 625 -9.67 -15.64 16.98
C ILE A 625 -9.68 -15.79 15.44
N LEU A 626 -8.75 -15.14 14.74
CA LEU A 626 -8.68 -15.22 13.28
C LEU A 626 -8.29 -16.62 12.78
N PHE A 627 -7.45 -17.36 13.51
CA PHE A 627 -7.17 -18.78 13.21
C PHE A 627 -8.42 -19.65 13.37
N GLU A 628 -9.25 -19.38 14.35
CA GLU A 628 -10.49 -20.14 14.58
C GLU A 628 -11.59 -19.77 13.57
N GLU A 629 -11.77 -18.48 13.29
CA GLU A 629 -12.87 -18.00 12.44
C GLU A 629 -12.55 -18.00 10.95
N MET A 630 -11.29 -17.95 10.57
CA MET A 630 -10.78 -18.04 9.20
C MET A 630 -11.46 -17.07 8.21
N PRO A 631 -11.54 -15.76 8.46
CA PRO A 631 -12.07 -14.81 7.47
C PRO A 631 -11.13 -14.67 6.26
N TYR A 632 -9.82 -14.78 6.47
CA TYR A 632 -8.79 -14.93 5.46
C TYR A 632 -8.11 -16.30 5.57
N LEU A 633 -7.82 -16.91 4.42
CA LEU A 633 -6.79 -17.92 4.30
C LEU A 633 -5.50 -17.17 3.88
N VAL A 634 -4.60 -16.98 4.83
CA VAL A 634 -3.27 -16.39 4.56
C VAL A 634 -2.40 -17.42 3.86
N LEU A 635 -1.51 -16.96 2.95
CA LEU A 635 -0.78 -17.82 2.02
C LEU A 635 0.73 -17.73 2.19
#